data_8e5156f0cfdd0dbda74c22c1ce3f44fb
#
_entry.id   8e5156f0cfdd0dbda74c22c1ce3f44fb
#
_cell.length_a   1.000
_cell.length_b   1.000
_cell.length_c   1.000
_cell.angle_alpha   90.00
_cell.angle_beta   90.00
_cell.angle_gamma   90.00
#
_symmetry.space_group_name_H-M   'P 1'
#
loop_
_entity.id
_entity.type
_entity.pdbx_description
1 polymer ?
#
loop_
_entity_poly.entity_id
_entity_poly.type
_entity_poly.pdbx_seq_one_letter_code
_entity_poly.pdbx_strand_id
1 'polypeptide(L)'
;RISSYQFDPPIDSSDMEPAFWAKLVEIINYNYNSFDGFVILHGTDTMAYTASALSFMLENLSKPVILTGSQLPIGTLRTDGKENLITAIEIAAAKNPDGTAIVPEVCIFFENHLMRGNRTTKINAENFNAFRSFNYPPLARVGIHIKYEPNLIRKPDLSKPLKPHYLFDTNVVILTLFPGIQEGIVSALLHVPGLLSLIHI
;
A
#
# COMPACT_ATOMS: atom_id res chain seq x y z
N ARG A 1 22.80 -1.10 -2.75
CA ARG A 1 22.67 0.03 -3.70
C ARG A 1 21.24 0.57 -3.62
N ILE A 2 21.08 1.90 -3.50
CA ILE A 2 19.78 2.59 -3.54
C ILE A 2 19.72 3.40 -4.84
N SER A 3 18.59 3.37 -5.53
CA SER A 3 18.23 4.25 -6.64
C SER A 3 16.90 4.91 -6.34
N SER A 4 16.70 6.13 -6.80
CA SER A 4 15.45 6.86 -6.62
C SER A 4 14.81 7.18 -7.97
N TYR A 5 13.48 7.20 -7.96
CA TYR A 5 12.64 7.70 -9.04
C TYR A 5 11.64 8.69 -8.42
N GLN A 6 11.34 9.76 -9.10
CA GLN A 6 10.36 10.75 -8.67
C GLN A 6 9.46 11.11 -9.83
N PHE A 7 8.17 11.24 -9.54
CA PHE A 7 7.22 11.86 -10.47
C PHE A 7 7.54 13.34 -10.62
N ASP A 8 7.45 13.85 -11.84
CA ASP A 8 7.66 15.25 -12.14
C ASP A 8 6.44 15.79 -12.92
N PRO A 9 5.64 16.68 -12.34
CA PRO A 9 5.72 17.18 -10.95
C PRO A 9 5.41 16.08 -9.92
N PRO A 10 5.80 16.28 -8.63
CA PRO A 10 5.37 15.43 -7.54
C PRO A 10 3.84 15.40 -7.42
N ILE A 11 3.29 14.23 -7.09
CA ILE A 11 1.84 14.03 -7.00
C ILE A 11 1.39 14.26 -5.56
N ASP A 12 0.37 15.09 -5.37
CA ASP A 12 -0.36 15.11 -4.09
C ASP A 12 -1.19 13.83 -3.97
N SER A 13 -1.17 13.20 -2.81
CA SER A 13 -1.91 11.95 -2.60
C SER A 13 -3.43 12.13 -2.68
N SER A 14 -3.96 13.34 -2.51
CA SER A 14 -5.37 13.63 -2.72
C SER A 14 -5.79 13.54 -4.20
N ASP A 15 -4.84 13.71 -5.12
CA ASP A 15 -5.04 13.65 -6.57
C ASP A 15 -4.70 12.27 -7.16
N MET A 16 -4.50 11.25 -6.30
CA MET A 16 -4.15 9.91 -6.75
C MET A 16 -5.30 9.25 -7.52
N GLU A 17 -4.98 8.71 -8.69
CA GLU A 17 -5.92 8.01 -9.56
C GLU A 17 -5.33 6.69 -10.12
N PRO A 18 -6.14 5.79 -10.69
CA PRO A 18 -5.70 4.48 -11.17
C PRO A 18 -4.53 4.52 -12.16
N ALA A 19 -4.42 5.58 -12.99
CA ALA A 19 -3.31 5.75 -13.93
C ALA A 19 -1.94 5.82 -13.23
N PHE A 20 -1.88 6.44 -12.04
CA PHE A 20 -0.65 6.50 -11.26
C PHE A 20 -0.28 5.14 -10.66
N TRP A 21 -1.26 4.33 -10.26
CA TRP A 21 -1.01 2.96 -9.80
C TRP A 21 -0.44 2.10 -10.94
N ALA A 22 -1.01 2.20 -12.14
CA ALA A 22 -0.46 1.55 -13.33
C ALA A 22 1.00 1.94 -13.56
N LYS A 23 1.32 3.24 -13.43
CA LYS A 23 2.69 3.74 -13.58
C LYS A 23 3.64 3.20 -12.50
N LEU A 24 3.20 3.11 -11.26
CA LEU A 24 3.98 2.47 -10.19
C LEU A 24 4.27 1.00 -10.50
N VAL A 25 3.28 0.26 -11.01
CA VAL A 25 3.46 -1.13 -11.44
C VAL A 25 4.46 -1.24 -12.59
N GLU A 26 4.40 -0.35 -13.58
CA GLU A 26 5.40 -0.29 -14.67
C GLU A 26 6.82 -0.11 -14.14
N ILE A 27 7.02 0.85 -13.22
CA ILE A 27 8.33 1.14 -12.63
C ILE A 27 8.84 -0.07 -11.84
N ILE A 28 7.99 -0.69 -11.02
CA ILE A 28 8.34 -1.88 -10.24
C ILE A 28 8.69 -3.03 -11.19
N ASN A 29 7.85 -3.32 -12.17
CA ASN A 29 8.07 -4.42 -13.11
C ASN A 29 9.37 -4.23 -13.93
N TYR A 30 9.62 -3.03 -14.45
CA TYR A 30 10.83 -2.72 -15.19
C TYR A 30 12.10 -2.95 -14.36
N ASN A 31 12.05 -2.62 -13.08
CA ASN A 31 13.19 -2.71 -12.16
C ASN A 31 13.21 -4.01 -11.34
N TYR A 32 12.25 -4.90 -11.53
CA TYR A 32 12.04 -6.04 -10.65
C TYR A 32 13.24 -6.94 -10.49
N ASN A 33 13.98 -7.19 -11.59
CA ASN A 33 15.17 -8.05 -11.57
C ASN A 33 16.44 -7.34 -11.06
N SER A 34 16.42 -6.00 -10.99
CA SER A 34 17.60 -5.19 -10.65
C SER A 34 17.68 -4.83 -9.17
N PHE A 35 16.58 -4.94 -8.42
CA PHE A 35 16.49 -4.54 -7.02
C PHE A 35 15.88 -5.64 -6.16
N ASP A 36 16.25 -5.66 -4.89
CA ASP A 36 15.78 -6.65 -3.91
C ASP A 36 14.42 -6.28 -3.28
N GLY A 37 14.03 -5.01 -3.36
CA GLY A 37 12.77 -4.51 -2.84
C GLY A 37 12.53 -3.07 -3.25
N PHE A 38 11.35 -2.57 -2.96
CA PHE A 38 10.88 -1.24 -3.37
C PHE A 38 10.30 -0.50 -2.17
N VAL A 39 10.63 0.78 -2.05
CA VAL A 39 10.04 1.68 -1.06
C VAL A 39 9.34 2.82 -1.82
N ILE A 40 8.10 3.09 -1.48
CA ILE A 40 7.29 4.14 -2.08
C ILE A 40 7.00 5.19 -1.01
N LEU A 41 7.54 6.39 -1.20
CA LEU A 41 7.18 7.56 -0.41
C LEU A 41 5.86 8.12 -0.94
N HIS A 42 4.86 8.18 -0.08
CA HIS A 42 3.48 8.50 -0.46
C HIS A 42 2.84 9.39 0.59
N GLY A 43 2.03 10.35 0.16
CA GLY A 43 1.20 11.13 1.07
C GLY A 43 0.18 10.23 1.79
N THR A 44 -0.18 10.58 3.02
CA THR A 44 -0.95 9.67 3.90
C THR A 44 -2.42 9.53 3.51
N ASP A 45 -3.01 10.47 2.74
CA ASP A 45 -4.46 10.52 2.52
C ASP A 45 -4.99 9.30 1.75
N THR A 46 -4.28 8.87 0.70
CA THR A 46 -4.69 7.74 -0.13
C THR A 46 -3.70 6.59 -0.13
N MET A 47 -2.70 6.59 0.76
CA MET A 47 -1.69 5.53 0.86
C MET A 47 -2.32 4.14 1.01
N ALA A 48 -3.38 4.01 1.81
CA ALA A 48 -4.08 2.74 2.02
C ALA A 48 -4.76 2.23 0.74
N TYR A 49 -5.29 3.13 -0.09
CA TYR A 49 -5.86 2.79 -1.40
C TYR A 49 -4.76 2.33 -2.36
N THR A 50 -3.66 3.07 -2.46
CA THR A 50 -2.51 2.69 -3.29
C THR A 50 -1.92 1.34 -2.86
N ALA A 51 -1.73 1.11 -1.57
CA ALA A 51 -1.23 -0.16 -1.07
C ALA A 51 -2.19 -1.32 -1.36
N SER A 52 -3.50 -1.10 -1.23
CA SER A 52 -4.51 -2.08 -1.58
C SER A 52 -4.49 -2.38 -3.08
N ALA A 53 -4.48 -1.35 -3.94
CA ALA A 53 -4.42 -1.50 -5.38
C ALA A 53 -3.19 -2.31 -5.83
N LEU A 54 -1.99 -1.91 -5.38
CA LEU A 54 -0.74 -2.60 -5.72
C LEU A 54 -0.73 -4.05 -5.22
N SER A 55 -1.41 -4.37 -4.11
CA SER A 55 -1.53 -5.74 -3.61
C SER A 55 -2.24 -6.68 -4.59
N PHE A 56 -3.14 -6.15 -5.41
CA PHE A 56 -3.85 -6.92 -6.46
C PHE A 56 -3.19 -6.80 -7.83
N MET A 57 -2.53 -5.66 -8.12
CA MET A 57 -1.86 -5.45 -9.41
C MET A 57 -0.54 -6.20 -9.55
N LEU A 58 0.10 -6.60 -8.45
CA LEU A 58 1.39 -7.30 -8.43
C LEU A 58 1.18 -8.79 -8.08
N GLU A 59 0.56 -9.54 -9.00
CA GLU A 59 0.34 -10.99 -8.82
C GLU A 59 1.67 -11.75 -8.80
N ASN A 60 1.81 -12.72 -7.90
CA ASN A 60 3.03 -13.51 -7.67
C ASN A 60 4.23 -12.68 -7.16
N LEU A 61 3.96 -11.59 -6.46
CA LEU A 61 5.02 -10.76 -5.86
C LEU A 61 5.89 -11.60 -4.91
N SER A 62 7.20 -11.60 -5.11
CA SER A 62 8.20 -12.28 -4.28
C SER A 62 9.22 -11.34 -3.63
N LYS A 63 9.03 -10.03 -3.80
CA LYS A 63 9.88 -8.98 -3.23
C LYS A 63 9.04 -7.99 -2.42
N PRO A 64 9.62 -7.31 -1.43
CA PRO A 64 8.90 -6.31 -0.64
C PRO A 64 8.56 -5.07 -1.49
N VAL A 65 7.35 -4.56 -1.31
CA VAL A 65 6.92 -3.24 -1.77
C VAL A 65 6.37 -2.51 -0.55
N ILE A 66 7.15 -1.61 0.02
CA ILE A 66 6.83 -0.95 1.29
C ILE A 66 6.42 0.50 1.02
N LEU A 67 5.16 0.81 1.28
CA LEU A 67 4.68 2.19 1.27
C LEU A 67 4.94 2.81 2.63
N THR A 68 5.41 4.03 2.64
CA THR A 68 5.60 4.84 3.84
C THR A 68 5.50 6.32 3.52
N GLY A 69 5.48 7.14 4.55
CA GLY A 69 5.38 8.58 4.42
C GLY A 69 5.56 9.24 5.77
N SER A 70 5.02 10.43 5.93
CA SER A 70 5.06 11.17 7.18
C SER A 70 3.80 11.97 7.40
N GLN A 71 3.44 12.18 8.67
CA GLN A 71 2.40 13.12 9.05
C GLN A 71 2.91 14.56 9.07
N LEU A 72 4.21 14.73 9.36
CA LEU A 72 4.85 16.04 9.33
C LEU A 72 5.88 16.10 8.21
N PRO A 73 6.00 17.23 7.50
CA PRO A 73 7.02 17.42 6.47
C PRO A 73 8.43 17.07 7.01
N ILE A 74 9.26 16.45 6.17
CA ILE A 74 10.56 15.92 6.59
C ILE A 74 11.52 17.01 7.13
N GLY A 75 11.29 18.27 6.78
CA GLY A 75 12.07 19.42 7.27
C GLY A 75 11.59 20.00 8.61
N THR A 76 10.49 19.51 9.16
CA THR A 76 9.96 20.02 10.42
C THR A 76 10.61 19.34 11.63
N LEU A 77 10.62 20.07 12.75
CA LEU A 77 11.07 19.50 14.03
C LEU A 77 10.11 18.35 14.44
N ARG A 78 10.69 17.24 14.91
CA ARG A 78 9.96 16.02 15.32
C ARG A 78 9.21 15.30 14.18
N THR A 79 9.65 15.47 12.93
CA THR A 79 9.09 14.68 11.83
C THR A 79 9.27 13.18 12.06
N ASP A 80 8.23 12.40 11.76
CA ASP A 80 8.26 10.94 11.72
C ASP A 80 8.86 10.40 10.41
N GLY A 81 9.04 11.27 9.41
CA GLY A 81 9.42 10.86 8.05
C GLY A 81 10.78 10.19 7.94
N LYS A 82 11.78 10.62 8.73
CA LYS A 82 13.13 10.03 8.69
C LYS A 82 13.14 8.59 9.18
N GLU A 83 12.56 8.36 10.34
CA GLU A 83 12.50 7.03 10.94
C GLU A 83 11.65 6.08 10.07
N ASN A 84 10.53 6.56 9.58
CA ASN A 84 9.67 5.80 8.67
C ASN A 84 10.42 5.38 7.40
N LEU A 85 11.15 6.30 6.76
CA LEU A 85 11.91 6.02 5.54
C LEU A 85 13.05 5.03 5.78
N ILE A 86 13.89 5.27 6.80
CA ILE A 86 15.05 4.42 7.10
C ILE A 86 14.59 3.01 7.41
N THR A 87 13.59 2.86 8.26
CA THR A 87 13.04 1.56 8.63
C THR A 87 12.37 0.85 7.46
N ALA A 88 11.64 1.58 6.59
CA ALA A 88 11.07 0.99 5.39
C ALA A 88 12.14 0.43 4.43
N ILE A 89 13.28 1.13 4.30
CA ILE A 89 14.43 0.65 3.51
C ILE A 89 15.05 -0.59 4.15
N GLU A 90 15.22 -0.61 5.48
CA GLU A 90 15.74 -1.77 6.21
C GLU A 90 14.83 -3.00 6.00
N ILE A 91 13.52 -2.84 6.14
CA ILE A 91 12.54 -3.91 5.89
C ILE A 91 12.60 -4.39 4.44
N ALA A 92 12.68 -3.46 3.48
CA ALA A 92 12.75 -3.81 2.06
C ALA A 92 14.05 -4.53 1.66
N ALA A 93 15.12 -4.35 2.43
CA ALA A 93 16.41 -5.01 2.21
C ALA A 93 16.55 -6.32 2.99
N ALA A 94 15.67 -6.60 3.95
CA ALA A 94 15.80 -7.74 4.85
C ALA A 94 15.56 -9.08 4.13
N LYS A 95 16.46 -10.05 4.37
CA LYS A 95 16.45 -11.37 3.74
C LYS A 95 16.51 -12.49 4.75
N ASN A 96 15.90 -13.60 4.40
CA ASN A 96 16.09 -14.88 5.06
C ASN A 96 17.51 -15.44 4.79
N PRO A 97 17.98 -16.42 5.55
CA PRO A 97 19.29 -17.07 5.31
C PRO A 97 19.44 -17.68 3.91
N ASP A 98 18.34 -18.05 3.26
CA ASP A 98 18.31 -18.59 1.88
C ASP A 98 18.36 -17.48 0.80
N GLY A 99 18.42 -16.20 1.19
CA GLY A 99 18.47 -15.07 0.29
C GLY A 99 17.10 -14.56 -0.16
N THR A 100 16.01 -15.21 0.19
CA THR A 100 14.64 -14.74 -0.10
C THR A 100 14.27 -13.55 0.76
N ALA A 101 13.33 -12.72 0.29
CA ALA A 101 12.82 -11.60 1.08
C ALA A 101 12.06 -12.10 2.33
N ILE A 102 12.23 -11.44 3.46
CA ILE A 102 11.46 -11.75 4.67
C ILE A 102 9.98 -11.43 4.45
N VAL A 103 9.68 -10.29 3.82
CA VAL A 103 8.30 -9.82 3.61
C VAL A 103 8.03 -9.63 2.11
N PRO A 104 7.68 -10.67 1.37
CA PRO A 104 7.39 -10.58 -0.07
C PRO A 104 5.94 -10.13 -0.33
N GLU A 105 5.57 -8.99 0.21
CA GLU A 105 4.21 -8.45 0.14
C GLU A 105 4.22 -6.93 -0.09
N VAL A 106 3.09 -6.39 -0.55
CA VAL A 106 2.82 -4.96 -0.48
C VAL A 106 2.39 -4.62 0.93
N CYS A 107 3.11 -3.72 1.59
CA CYS A 107 2.88 -3.34 2.97
C CYS A 107 2.88 -1.84 3.16
N ILE A 108 2.25 -1.38 4.22
CA ILE A 108 2.42 -0.04 4.78
C ILE A 108 3.28 -0.17 6.04
N PHE A 109 4.38 0.58 6.08
CA PHE A 109 5.14 0.79 7.30
C PHE A 109 4.86 2.20 7.83
N PHE A 110 4.35 2.27 9.03
CA PHE A 110 4.07 3.53 9.71
C PHE A 110 4.11 3.35 11.22
N GLU A 111 4.70 4.31 11.94
CA GLU A 111 4.75 4.33 13.39
C GLU A 111 5.07 2.95 14.01
N ASN A 112 6.23 2.42 13.73
CA ASN A 112 6.72 1.15 14.28
C ASN A 112 5.91 -0.12 13.94
N HIS A 113 4.95 -0.04 13.01
CA HIS A 113 4.15 -1.18 12.58
C HIS A 113 4.27 -1.42 11.08
N LEU A 114 4.59 -2.67 10.70
CA LEU A 114 4.48 -3.13 9.32
C LEU A 114 3.13 -3.83 9.15
N MET A 115 2.27 -3.26 8.33
CA MET A 115 0.91 -3.73 8.12
C MET A 115 0.74 -4.20 6.68
N ARG A 116 -0.05 -5.27 6.46
CA ARG A 116 -0.39 -5.73 5.12
C ARG A 116 -1.19 -4.66 4.36
N GLY A 117 -0.77 -4.33 3.14
CA GLY A 117 -1.28 -3.19 2.40
C GLY A 117 -2.81 -3.21 2.19
N ASN A 118 -3.35 -4.35 1.76
CA ASN A 118 -4.80 -4.49 1.54
C ASN A 118 -5.62 -4.79 2.81
N ARG A 119 -5.04 -4.67 4.00
CA ARG A 119 -5.71 -4.82 5.30
C ARG A 119 -5.61 -3.56 6.16
N THR A 120 -5.04 -2.50 5.60
CA THR A 120 -4.71 -1.27 6.33
C THR A 120 -5.62 -0.14 5.88
N THR A 121 -6.04 0.68 6.83
CA THR A 121 -6.82 1.89 6.58
C THR A 121 -6.26 3.07 7.37
N LYS A 122 -6.43 4.28 6.83
CA LYS A 122 -6.13 5.52 7.57
C LYS A 122 -7.24 5.78 8.58
N ILE A 123 -6.85 6.00 9.83
CA ILE A 123 -7.78 6.25 10.94
C ILE A 123 -7.63 7.64 11.56
N ASN A 124 -6.51 8.31 11.28
CA ASN A 124 -6.20 9.59 11.89
C ASN A 124 -5.54 10.53 10.88
N ALA A 125 -5.94 11.80 10.88
CA ALA A 125 -5.34 12.84 10.07
C ALA A 125 -4.29 13.67 10.82
N GLU A 126 -4.34 13.72 12.15
CA GLU A 126 -3.56 14.64 12.97
C GLU A 126 -2.50 13.94 13.85
N ASN A 127 -2.69 12.67 14.18
CA ASN A 127 -1.76 11.93 15.03
C ASN A 127 -0.80 11.06 14.22
N PHE A 128 0.35 10.72 14.81
CA PHE A 128 1.33 9.84 14.18
C PHE A 128 0.78 8.42 13.94
N ASN A 129 -0.12 7.93 14.79
CA ASN A 129 -0.81 6.65 14.59
C ASN A 129 -1.90 6.75 13.50
N ALA A 130 -1.47 7.13 12.31
CA ALA A 130 -2.34 7.44 11.18
C ALA A 130 -3.02 6.21 10.59
N PHE A 131 -2.42 5.03 10.70
CA PHE A 131 -2.88 3.80 10.04
C PHE A 131 -3.16 2.67 11.03
N ARG A 132 -4.12 1.81 10.67
CA ARG A 132 -4.46 0.61 11.43
C ARG A 132 -4.94 -0.51 10.53
N SER A 133 -4.61 -1.73 10.91
CA SER A 133 -5.15 -2.97 10.35
C SER A 133 -6.07 -3.61 11.38
N PHE A 134 -7.40 -3.53 11.14
CA PHE A 134 -8.39 -4.00 12.12
C PHE A 134 -8.56 -5.51 12.13
N ASN A 135 -8.48 -6.12 10.94
CA ASN A 135 -8.84 -7.53 10.74
C ASN A 135 -7.62 -8.42 10.50
N TYR A 136 -6.42 -7.87 10.63
CA TYR A 136 -5.18 -8.63 10.46
C TYR A 136 -4.07 -8.05 11.33
N PRO A 137 -3.34 -8.85 12.12
CA PRO A 137 -2.26 -8.34 12.95
C PRO A 137 -1.11 -7.75 12.11
N PRO A 138 -0.31 -6.82 12.66
CA PRO A 138 0.90 -6.35 12.00
C PRO A 138 1.86 -7.50 11.69
N LEU A 139 2.51 -7.44 10.51
CA LEU A 139 3.49 -8.42 10.06
C LEU A 139 4.85 -8.26 10.76
N ALA A 140 5.13 -7.06 11.25
CA ALA A 140 6.28 -6.78 12.09
C ALA A 140 6.01 -5.59 13.02
N ARG A 141 6.76 -5.56 14.10
CA ARG A 141 6.84 -4.43 15.04
C ARG A 141 8.29 -3.99 15.18
N VAL A 142 8.51 -2.69 15.17
CA VAL A 142 9.82 -2.08 15.26
C VAL A 142 10.00 -1.49 16.65
N GLY A 143 11.07 -1.89 17.30
CA GLY A 143 11.59 -1.32 18.52
C GLY A 143 13.09 -1.12 18.36
N ILE A 144 13.91 -1.57 19.31
CA ILE A 144 15.38 -1.62 19.13
C ILE A 144 15.74 -2.56 17.97
N HIS A 145 14.95 -3.60 17.76
CA HIS A 145 15.06 -4.55 16.66
C HIS A 145 13.71 -4.71 15.95
N ILE A 146 13.74 -5.06 14.69
CA ILE A 146 12.53 -5.41 13.93
C ILE A 146 12.14 -6.83 14.28
N LYS A 147 10.97 -6.99 14.88
CA LYS A 147 10.39 -8.30 15.22
C LYS A 147 9.34 -8.66 14.18
N TYR A 148 9.67 -9.59 13.29
CA TYR A 148 8.76 -10.14 12.30
C TYR A 148 7.87 -11.24 12.90
N GLU A 149 6.67 -11.42 12.31
CA GLU A 149 5.70 -12.47 12.64
C GLU A 149 5.60 -13.45 11.47
N PRO A 150 6.50 -14.46 11.37
CA PRO A 150 6.64 -15.31 10.17
C PRO A 150 5.37 -16.08 9.79
N ASN A 151 4.53 -16.40 10.78
CA ASN A 151 3.27 -17.12 10.56
C ASN A 151 2.18 -16.24 9.91
N LEU A 152 2.35 -14.92 9.95
CA LEU A 152 1.42 -13.95 9.35
C LEU A 152 1.87 -13.55 7.95
N ILE A 153 3.16 -13.69 7.63
CA ILE A 153 3.72 -13.26 6.35
C ILE A 153 3.43 -14.31 5.28
N ARG A 154 3.01 -13.85 4.11
CA ARG A 154 2.72 -14.72 2.97
C ARG A 154 4.01 -15.38 2.46
N LYS A 155 3.95 -16.66 2.18
CA LYS A 155 5.03 -17.36 1.47
C LYS A 155 4.81 -17.23 -0.03
N PRO A 156 5.77 -16.66 -0.79
CA PRO A 156 5.64 -16.53 -2.23
C PRO A 156 5.83 -17.88 -2.92
N ASP A 157 5.20 -18.06 -4.07
CA ASP A 157 5.51 -19.16 -4.98
C ASP A 157 6.63 -18.71 -5.91
N LEU A 158 7.86 -19.08 -5.57
CA LEU A 158 9.06 -18.70 -6.33
C LEU A 158 9.15 -19.33 -7.72
N SER A 159 8.32 -20.33 -8.01
CA SER A 159 8.26 -20.96 -9.34
C SER A 159 7.49 -20.09 -10.34
N LYS A 160 6.74 -19.10 -9.88
CA LYS A 160 5.94 -18.21 -10.71
C LYS A 160 6.60 -16.82 -10.83
N PRO A 161 6.76 -16.31 -12.06
CA PRO A 161 7.23 -14.95 -12.25
C PRO A 161 6.19 -13.92 -11.76
N LEU A 162 6.67 -12.71 -11.46
CA LEU A 162 5.77 -11.57 -11.25
C LEU A 162 4.87 -11.42 -12.48
N LYS A 163 3.56 -11.28 -12.24
CA LYS A 163 2.58 -10.99 -13.27
C LYS A 163 1.91 -9.66 -12.95
N PRO A 164 2.33 -8.58 -13.62
CA PRO A 164 1.78 -7.26 -13.39
C PRO A 164 0.43 -7.08 -14.08
N HIS A 165 -0.51 -6.43 -13.41
CA HIS A 165 -1.79 -5.97 -13.94
C HIS A 165 -1.80 -4.45 -13.94
N TYR A 166 -2.22 -3.84 -15.05
CA TYR A 166 -2.14 -2.39 -15.25
C TYR A 166 -3.50 -1.71 -15.27
N LEU A 167 -4.58 -2.48 -15.30
CA LEU A 167 -5.93 -1.95 -15.44
C LEU A 167 -6.80 -2.34 -14.26
N PHE A 168 -7.64 -1.39 -13.84
CA PHE A 168 -8.78 -1.61 -12.97
C PHE A 168 -10.06 -1.28 -13.73
N ASP A 169 -11.10 -2.03 -13.47
CA ASP A 169 -12.44 -1.59 -13.80
C ASP A 169 -12.90 -0.60 -12.72
N THR A 170 -13.16 0.62 -13.13
CA THR A 170 -13.57 1.72 -12.25
C THR A 170 -15.09 1.86 -12.14
N ASN A 171 -15.87 1.00 -12.81
CA ASN A 171 -17.32 0.99 -12.76
C ASN A 171 -17.87 0.33 -11.49
N VAL A 172 -17.36 0.78 -10.35
CA VAL A 172 -17.72 0.29 -9.02
C VAL A 172 -18.17 1.47 -8.17
N VAL A 173 -19.30 1.34 -7.50
CA VAL A 173 -19.84 2.34 -6.58
C VAL A 173 -19.98 1.75 -5.18
N ILE A 174 -19.60 2.51 -4.17
CA ILE A 174 -19.84 2.19 -2.77
C ILE A 174 -21.05 3.00 -2.31
N LEU A 175 -22.10 2.34 -1.84
CA LEU A 175 -23.28 2.94 -1.28
C LEU A 175 -23.37 2.66 0.23
N THR A 176 -23.29 3.70 1.04
CA THR A 176 -23.55 3.58 2.47
C THR A 176 -25.04 3.65 2.74
N LEU A 177 -25.59 2.57 3.26
CA LEU A 177 -27.02 2.52 3.66
C LEU A 177 -27.19 3.18 5.05
N PHE A 178 -28.20 3.99 5.18
CA PHE A 178 -28.58 4.62 6.44
C PHE A 178 -30.11 4.69 6.57
N PRO A 179 -30.65 4.76 7.79
CA PRO A 179 -32.10 4.91 8.00
C PRO A 179 -32.64 6.17 7.31
N GLY A 180 -33.65 6.01 6.46
CA GLY A 180 -34.24 7.12 5.71
C GLY A 180 -33.63 7.39 4.34
N ILE A 181 -32.68 6.56 3.85
CA ILE A 181 -32.22 6.66 2.45
C ILE A 181 -33.42 6.49 1.50
N GLN A 182 -33.51 7.37 0.52
CA GLN A 182 -34.62 7.35 -0.44
C GLN A 182 -34.41 6.29 -1.52
N GLU A 183 -35.47 5.56 -1.85
CA GLU A 183 -35.45 4.55 -2.92
C GLU A 183 -34.93 5.10 -4.26
N GLY A 184 -35.30 6.36 -4.59
CA GLY A 184 -34.86 7.01 -5.82
C GLY A 184 -33.34 7.13 -5.98
N ILE A 185 -32.60 7.29 -4.86
CA ILE A 185 -31.11 7.35 -4.87
C ILE A 185 -30.57 5.97 -5.24
N VAL A 186 -31.05 4.92 -4.58
CA VAL A 186 -30.64 3.55 -4.83
C VAL A 186 -30.95 3.14 -6.26
N SER A 187 -32.18 3.43 -6.71
CA SER A 187 -32.60 3.15 -8.09
C SER A 187 -31.75 3.87 -9.14
N ALA A 188 -31.41 5.14 -8.92
CA ALA A 188 -30.55 5.89 -9.82
C ALA A 188 -29.15 5.26 -9.96
N LEU A 189 -28.55 4.81 -8.85
CA LEU A 189 -27.26 4.12 -8.87
C LEU A 189 -27.32 2.78 -9.60
N LEU A 190 -28.37 2.00 -9.41
CA LEU A 190 -28.56 0.70 -10.08
C LEU A 190 -28.75 0.82 -11.59
N HIS A 191 -29.14 2.00 -12.09
CA HIS A 191 -29.33 2.26 -13.52
C HIS A 191 -28.14 2.98 -14.17
N VAL A 192 -27.00 3.15 -13.47
CA VAL A 192 -25.79 3.71 -14.07
C VAL A 192 -25.27 2.77 -15.17
N PRO A 193 -25.16 3.25 -16.42
CA PRO A 193 -24.69 2.41 -17.52
C PRO A 193 -23.28 1.88 -17.26
N GLY A 194 -23.09 0.57 -17.47
CA GLY A 194 -21.79 -0.07 -17.31
C GLY A 194 -21.38 -0.34 -15.86
N LEU A 195 -22.24 -0.07 -14.88
CA LEU A 195 -21.93 -0.37 -13.48
C LEU A 195 -21.66 -1.87 -13.30
N LEU A 196 -20.42 -2.20 -12.92
CA LEU A 196 -19.99 -3.56 -12.68
C LEU A 196 -20.46 -4.08 -11.30
N SER A 197 -20.35 -3.23 -10.28
CA SER A 197 -20.68 -3.62 -8.92
C SER A 197 -21.18 -2.45 -8.09
N LEU A 198 -22.19 -2.71 -7.28
CA LEU A 198 -22.66 -1.85 -6.21
C LEU A 198 -22.42 -2.55 -4.88
N ILE A 199 -21.56 -1.97 -4.06
CA ILE A 199 -21.19 -2.50 -2.74
C ILE A 199 -21.85 -1.62 -1.69
N HIS A 200 -22.60 -2.23 -0.78
CA HIS A 200 -23.11 -1.52 0.39
C HIS A 200 -22.25 -1.81 1.62
N ILE A 201 -22.00 -0.80 2.41
CA ILE A 201 -21.25 -0.87 3.68
C ILE A 201 -22.09 -0.21 4.77
#